data_ebc0350807ae336580c22d466ec571ec
#
_entry.id   ebc0350807ae336580c22d466ec571ec
#
_cell.length_a   1.000
_cell.length_b   1.000
_cell.length_c   1.000
_cell.angle_alpha   90.00
_cell.angle_beta   90.00
_cell.angle_gamma   90.00
#
_symmetry.space_group_name_H-M   'P 1'
#
loop_
_entity.id
_entity.type
_entity.pdbx_description
1 polymer ?
#
loop_
_entity_poly.entity_id
_entity_poly.type
_entity_poly.pdbx_seq_one_letter_code
_entity_poly.pdbx_strand_id
1 'polypeptide(L)'
;EMCIRDRDPNEPSNLAEAITRMGLSHAVITVVNRDDLPDGGAQHYRDCIMEVHNRSPGVGLELLCSDLDGNLEALAALLYELPLSVFAHNVECVPRLDPIVRDPRASFAQSLRILSEASYLRPDLKIKSSLMVGLGETDLEVVDAMRLLKDAGVQMITIGQYLRPSDRHLPVHRFPEPSSFMMWDEQARKMGFEAVACGPLVRSSYRAGLLFDESEGAEPVVTRDSTGSAISSLQIHRPTMDKEGLAT
;
A
#
# COMPACT_ATOMS: atom_id res chain seq x y z
N GLU A 1 -0.28 6.30 -23.25
CA GLU A 1 -0.88 5.08 -23.83
C GLU A 1 -1.04 4.08 -22.68
N MET A 2 -2.27 3.90 -22.22
CA MET A 2 -2.58 2.73 -21.39
C MET A 2 -2.43 1.51 -22.29
N CYS A 3 -1.48 0.63 -21.98
CA CYS A 3 -1.44 -0.68 -22.63
C CYS A 3 -2.63 -1.48 -22.10
N ILE A 4 -3.79 -1.29 -22.72
CA ILE A 4 -4.94 -2.18 -22.53
C ILE A 4 -4.50 -3.52 -23.12
N ARG A 5 -4.07 -4.42 -22.26
CA ARG A 5 -3.84 -5.81 -22.64
C ARG A 5 -5.10 -6.59 -22.34
N ASP A 6 -5.41 -7.55 -23.22
CA ASP A 6 -6.42 -8.53 -22.90
C ASP A 6 -6.07 -9.22 -21.57
N ARG A 7 -7.11 -9.60 -20.83
CA ARG A 7 -6.94 -10.32 -19.59
C ARG A 7 -6.26 -11.67 -19.87
N ASP A 8 -5.09 -11.90 -19.29
CA ASP A 8 -4.40 -13.19 -19.42
C ASP A 8 -5.05 -14.22 -18.48
N PRO A 9 -5.69 -15.26 -18.99
CA PRO A 9 -6.31 -16.29 -18.17
C PRO A 9 -5.28 -17.11 -17.36
N ASN A 10 -3.99 -17.06 -17.71
CA ASN A 10 -2.93 -17.76 -17.01
C ASN A 10 -2.28 -16.90 -15.92
N GLU A 11 -2.58 -15.60 -15.83
CA GLU A 11 -1.98 -14.70 -14.86
C GLU A 11 -2.14 -15.19 -13.41
N PRO A 12 -3.31 -15.67 -12.94
CA PRO A 12 -3.46 -16.22 -11.59
C PRO A 12 -2.47 -17.35 -11.31
N SER A 13 -2.34 -18.29 -12.23
CA SER A 13 -1.45 -19.45 -12.11
C SER A 13 0.02 -19.05 -12.13
N ASN A 14 0.40 -18.13 -13.03
CA ASN A 14 1.77 -17.63 -13.16
C ASN A 14 2.19 -16.83 -11.92
N LEU A 15 1.29 -16.00 -11.38
CA LEU A 15 1.52 -15.24 -10.16
C LEU A 15 1.73 -16.18 -8.96
N ALA A 16 0.86 -17.16 -8.80
CA ALA A 16 0.94 -18.14 -7.71
C ALA A 16 2.23 -18.96 -7.78
N GLU A 17 2.64 -19.39 -8.98
CA GLU A 17 3.92 -20.07 -9.18
C GLU A 17 5.10 -19.19 -8.80
N ALA A 18 5.10 -17.92 -9.23
CA ALA A 18 6.18 -16.98 -8.92
C ALA A 18 6.34 -16.78 -7.40
N ILE A 19 5.23 -16.53 -6.68
CA ILE A 19 5.24 -16.34 -5.22
C ILE A 19 5.73 -17.59 -4.51
N THR A 20 5.26 -18.77 -4.91
CA THR A 20 5.71 -20.04 -4.34
C THR A 20 7.20 -20.27 -4.55
N ARG A 21 7.70 -20.04 -5.76
CA ARG A 21 9.13 -20.20 -6.09
C ARG A 21 10.04 -19.22 -5.36
N MET A 22 9.55 -18.03 -5.07
CA MET A 22 10.29 -17.01 -4.31
C MET A 22 10.31 -17.31 -2.80
N GLY A 23 9.47 -18.20 -2.30
CA GLY A 23 9.41 -18.56 -0.88
C GLY A 23 9.03 -17.39 0.02
N LEU A 24 8.10 -16.53 -0.44
CA LEU A 24 7.70 -15.34 0.30
C LEU A 24 6.82 -15.70 1.50
N SER A 25 7.03 -15.00 2.62
CA SER A 25 6.13 -15.03 3.77
C SER A 25 5.00 -13.98 3.67
N HIS A 26 5.22 -12.91 2.89
CA HIS A 26 4.25 -11.85 2.62
C HIS A 26 4.42 -11.33 1.19
N ALA A 27 3.31 -11.09 0.49
CA ALA A 27 3.32 -10.59 -0.87
C ALA A 27 2.33 -9.43 -1.04
N VAL A 28 2.80 -8.34 -1.67
CA VAL A 28 1.94 -7.22 -2.10
C VAL A 28 1.64 -7.39 -3.57
N ILE A 29 0.36 -7.57 -3.88
CA ILE A 29 -0.14 -7.66 -5.24
C ILE A 29 -0.73 -6.30 -5.62
N THR A 30 -0.12 -5.67 -6.62
CA THR A 30 -0.56 -4.36 -7.12
C THR A 30 -1.30 -4.54 -8.42
N VAL A 31 -2.50 -3.97 -8.50
CA VAL A 31 -3.32 -4.02 -9.70
C VAL A 31 -3.17 -2.76 -10.56
N VAL A 32 -3.53 -2.86 -11.83
CA VAL A 32 -3.72 -1.71 -12.71
C VAL A 32 -5.21 -1.40 -12.81
N ASN A 33 -5.57 -0.14 -13.05
CA ASN A 33 -6.96 0.23 -13.30
C ASN A 33 -7.50 -0.44 -14.56
N ARG A 34 -8.69 -0.99 -14.45
CA ARG A 34 -9.42 -1.67 -15.54
C ARG A 34 -10.80 -1.05 -15.71
N ASP A 35 -10.83 0.27 -15.90
CA ASP A 35 -12.07 1.04 -16.16
C ASP A 35 -12.76 0.60 -17.46
N ASP A 36 -12.08 -0.20 -18.27
CA ASP A 36 -12.62 -0.88 -19.45
C ASP A 36 -13.50 -2.10 -19.10
N LEU A 37 -13.43 -2.60 -17.85
CA LEU A 37 -14.22 -3.73 -17.38
C LEU A 37 -15.37 -3.28 -16.48
N PRO A 38 -16.55 -3.89 -16.57
CA PRO A 38 -17.72 -3.49 -15.78
C PRO A 38 -17.54 -3.61 -14.28
N ASP A 39 -16.63 -4.50 -13.84
CA ASP A 39 -16.28 -4.75 -12.43
C ASP A 39 -14.96 -4.11 -12.01
N GLY A 40 -14.36 -3.24 -12.86
CA GLY A 40 -13.06 -2.66 -12.63
C GLY A 40 -11.92 -3.67 -12.51
N GLY A 41 -12.13 -4.94 -12.93
CA GLY A 41 -11.18 -6.05 -12.83
C GLY A 41 -11.28 -6.85 -11.52
N ALA A 42 -12.27 -6.59 -10.68
CA ALA A 42 -12.43 -7.19 -9.35
C ALA A 42 -12.41 -8.72 -9.37
N GLN A 43 -13.10 -9.36 -10.34
CA GLN A 43 -13.09 -10.82 -10.45
C GLN A 43 -11.70 -11.38 -10.76
N HIS A 44 -10.96 -10.71 -11.63
CA HIS A 44 -9.60 -11.15 -11.97
C HIS A 44 -8.63 -11.03 -10.79
N TYR A 45 -8.73 -9.94 -10.02
CA TYR A 45 -7.92 -9.77 -8.80
C TYR A 45 -8.24 -10.86 -7.78
N ARG A 46 -9.53 -11.18 -7.64
CA ARG A 46 -10.00 -12.29 -6.80
C ARG A 46 -9.41 -13.62 -7.24
N ASP A 47 -9.45 -13.93 -8.53
CA ASP A 47 -8.89 -15.17 -9.09
C ASP A 47 -7.39 -15.28 -8.79
N CYS A 48 -6.64 -14.18 -8.92
CA CYS A 48 -5.22 -14.12 -8.57
C CYS A 48 -4.96 -14.41 -7.10
N ILE A 49 -5.67 -13.75 -6.19
CA ILE A 49 -5.51 -13.94 -4.74
C ILE A 49 -5.86 -15.38 -4.33
N MET A 50 -6.98 -15.91 -4.83
CA MET A 50 -7.42 -17.26 -4.53
C MET A 50 -6.43 -18.31 -5.00
N GLU A 51 -5.86 -18.16 -6.21
CA GLU A 51 -4.88 -19.10 -6.74
C GLU A 51 -3.57 -19.08 -5.92
N VAL A 52 -3.11 -17.88 -5.51
CA VAL A 52 -1.95 -17.76 -4.62
C VAL A 52 -2.22 -18.43 -3.29
N HIS A 53 -3.37 -18.18 -2.68
CA HIS A 53 -3.73 -18.78 -1.40
C HIS A 53 -3.81 -20.31 -1.48
N ASN A 54 -4.40 -20.84 -2.56
CA ASN A 54 -4.51 -22.29 -2.76
C ASN A 54 -3.14 -22.99 -2.87
N ARG A 55 -2.18 -22.34 -3.53
CA ARG A 55 -0.81 -22.90 -3.69
C ARG A 55 0.11 -22.64 -2.51
N SER A 56 -0.10 -21.53 -1.81
CA SER A 56 0.76 -21.05 -0.73
C SER A 56 -0.06 -20.48 0.43
N PRO A 57 -0.83 -21.31 1.15
CA PRO A 57 -1.80 -20.84 2.15
C PRO A 57 -1.16 -20.16 3.37
N GLY A 58 0.16 -20.28 3.56
CA GLY A 58 0.88 -19.60 4.65
C GLY A 58 1.42 -18.21 4.30
N VAL A 59 1.19 -17.72 3.07
CA VAL A 59 1.65 -16.39 2.64
C VAL A 59 0.64 -15.34 3.04
N GLY A 60 1.08 -14.30 3.77
CA GLY A 60 0.27 -13.10 4.02
C GLY A 60 0.07 -12.34 2.71
N LEU A 61 -1.19 -12.00 2.37
CA LEU A 61 -1.52 -11.35 1.11
C LEU A 61 -2.03 -9.93 1.35
N GLU A 62 -1.36 -8.95 0.73
CA GLU A 62 -1.80 -7.56 0.64
C GLU A 62 -2.24 -7.27 -0.80
N LEU A 63 -3.45 -6.76 -0.98
CA LEU A 63 -3.95 -6.29 -2.27
C LEU A 63 -3.92 -4.76 -2.30
N LEU A 64 -3.03 -4.17 -3.10
CA LEU A 64 -3.07 -2.75 -3.44
C LEU A 64 -4.00 -2.57 -4.63
N CYS A 65 -5.26 -2.24 -4.30
CA CYS A 65 -6.38 -2.16 -5.23
C CYS A 65 -6.52 -0.77 -5.84
N SER A 66 -7.12 -0.70 -7.03
CA SER A 66 -7.66 0.53 -7.60
C SER A 66 -8.90 1.00 -6.81
N ASP A 67 -9.46 2.15 -7.16
CA ASP A 67 -10.73 2.62 -6.60
C ASP A 67 -11.98 1.99 -7.25
N LEU A 68 -11.78 1.07 -8.20
CA LEU A 68 -12.84 0.38 -8.94
C LEU A 68 -13.89 1.35 -9.54
N ASP A 69 -13.45 2.55 -9.93
CA ASP A 69 -14.33 3.65 -10.39
C ASP A 69 -15.46 3.97 -9.38
N GLY A 70 -15.19 3.81 -8.08
CA GLY A 70 -16.16 4.00 -6.99
C GLY A 70 -17.26 2.94 -6.91
N ASN A 71 -17.13 1.81 -7.61
CA ASN A 71 -18.12 0.74 -7.63
C ASN A 71 -18.05 -0.12 -6.35
N LEU A 72 -18.91 0.18 -5.39
CA LEU A 72 -18.96 -0.53 -4.10
C LEU A 72 -19.51 -1.96 -4.22
N GLU A 73 -20.33 -2.26 -5.23
CA GLU A 73 -20.81 -3.64 -5.47
C GLU A 73 -19.63 -4.52 -5.94
N ALA A 74 -18.78 -3.99 -6.82
CA ALA A 74 -17.57 -4.66 -7.26
C ALA A 74 -16.59 -4.85 -6.07
N LEU A 75 -16.44 -3.84 -5.19
CA LEU A 75 -15.64 -3.96 -3.98
C LEU A 75 -16.17 -5.04 -3.04
N ALA A 76 -17.48 -5.09 -2.80
CA ALA A 76 -18.10 -6.10 -1.95
C ALA A 76 -17.91 -7.51 -2.53
N ALA A 77 -18.11 -7.68 -3.84
CA ALA A 77 -17.87 -8.96 -4.51
C ALA A 77 -16.40 -9.39 -4.47
N LEU A 78 -15.47 -8.44 -4.62
CA LEU A 78 -14.03 -8.68 -4.49
C LEU A 78 -13.69 -9.19 -3.10
N LEU A 79 -14.16 -8.50 -2.06
CA LEU A 79 -13.75 -8.76 -0.66
C LEU A 79 -14.49 -9.94 -0.01
N TYR A 80 -15.57 -10.42 -0.61
CA TYR A 80 -16.36 -11.51 -0.03
C TYR A 80 -15.50 -12.77 0.16
N GLU A 81 -15.27 -13.16 1.44
CA GLU A 81 -14.47 -14.34 1.83
C GLU A 81 -13.09 -14.43 1.14
N LEU A 82 -12.52 -13.30 0.69
CA LEU A 82 -11.20 -13.28 0.07
C LEU A 82 -10.12 -13.45 1.15
N PRO A 83 -9.15 -14.37 0.98
CA PRO A 83 -8.11 -14.64 1.96
C PRO A 83 -6.98 -13.59 1.90
N LEU A 84 -7.31 -12.38 2.36
CA LEU A 84 -6.37 -11.27 2.48
C LEU A 84 -5.98 -11.06 3.95
N SER A 85 -4.76 -10.54 4.15
CA SER A 85 -4.33 -9.94 5.42
C SER A 85 -4.53 -8.42 5.41
N VAL A 86 -4.29 -7.78 4.27
CA VAL A 86 -4.34 -6.34 4.11
C VAL A 86 -5.06 -5.95 2.82
N PHE A 87 -6.04 -5.04 2.93
CA PHE A 87 -6.57 -4.31 1.79
C PHE A 87 -5.96 -2.90 1.77
N ALA A 88 -5.31 -2.55 0.68
CA ALA A 88 -4.65 -1.28 0.49
C ALA A 88 -5.24 -0.51 -0.69
N HIS A 89 -5.46 0.80 -0.50
CA HIS A 89 -5.77 1.74 -1.57
C HIS A 89 -5.16 3.10 -1.23
N ASN A 90 -4.38 3.66 -2.15
CA ASN A 90 -3.66 4.90 -1.90
C ASN A 90 -4.52 6.13 -2.23
N VAL A 91 -4.49 7.14 -1.34
CA VAL A 91 -5.08 8.45 -1.64
C VAL A 91 -4.14 9.38 -2.41
N GLU A 92 -2.87 9.02 -2.51
CA GLU A 92 -1.78 9.62 -3.28
C GLU A 92 -1.37 11.02 -2.80
N CYS A 93 -2.27 11.97 -2.60
CA CYS A 93 -1.97 13.34 -2.18
C CYS A 93 -3.04 13.89 -1.23
N VAL A 94 -2.81 15.09 -0.69
CA VAL A 94 -3.80 15.80 0.14
C VAL A 94 -4.99 16.30 -0.71
N PRO A 95 -6.20 16.46 -0.13
CA PRO A 95 -7.42 16.81 -0.89
C PRO A 95 -7.29 18.02 -1.81
N ARG A 96 -6.59 19.08 -1.38
CA ARG A 96 -6.43 20.30 -2.19
C ARG A 96 -5.67 20.07 -3.49
N LEU A 97 -4.74 19.13 -3.48
CA LEU A 97 -3.88 18.82 -4.65
C LEU A 97 -4.50 17.78 -5.59
N ASP A 98 -5.58 17.15 -5.18
CA ASP A 98 -6.27 16.11 -5.94
C ASP A 98 -6.52 16.48 -7.42
N PRO A 99 -7.10 17.64 -7.76
CA PRO A 99 -7.39 18.02 -9.14
C PRO A 99 -6.13 18.24 -10.00
N ILE A 100 -4.97 18.39 -9.38
CA ILE A 100 -3.71 18.68 -10.07
C ILE A 100 -2.86 17.40 -10.21
N VAL A 101 -2.94 16.51 -9.19
CA VAL A 101 -2.06 15.35 -9.06
C VAL A 101 -2.68 14.10 -9.66
N ARG A 102 -4.00 13.92 -9.48
CA ARG A 102 -4.70 12.70 -9.86
C ARG A 102 -5.44 12.83 -11.19
N ASP A 103 -5.72 11.69 -11.80
CA ASP A 103 -6.64 11.62 -12.93
C ASP A 103 -8.02 12.16 -12.53
N PRO A 104 -8.72 12.93 -13.38
CA PRO A 104 -10.03 13.49 -13.08
C PRO A 104 -11.13 12.47 -12.67
N ARG A 105 -10.93 11.19 -13.01
CA ARG A 105 -11.84 10.08 -12.63
C ARG A 105 -11.64 9.62 -11.19
N ALA A 106 -10.48 9.89 -10.62
CA ALA A 106 -10.14 9.54 -9.24
C ALA A 106 -10.26 10.76 -8.34
N SER A 107 -10.63 10.56 -7.07
CA SER A 107 -10.63 11.64 -6.09
C SER A 107 -10.30 11.13 -4.69
N PHE A 108 -9.78 12.03 -3.85
CA PHE A 108 -9.53 11.75 -2.43
C PHE A 108 -10.81 11.28 -1.72
N ALA A 109 -11.93 11.93 -2.00
CA ALA A 109 -13.23 11.55 -1.43
C ALA A 109 -13.68 10.14 -1.87
N GLN A 110 -13.49 9.78 -3.15
CA GLN A 110 -13.78 8.44 -3.67
C GLN A 110 -12.88 7.40 -3.01
N SER A 111 -11.59 7.69 -2.88
CA SER A 111 -10.63 6.81 -2.20
C SER A 111 -10.98 6.59 -0.74
N LEU A 112 -11.37 7.63 0.00
CA LEU A 112 -11.86 7.50 1.38
C LEU A 112 -13.11 6.62 1.46
N ARG A 113 -14.04 6.77 0.51
CA ARG A 113 -15.26 5.95 0.45
C ARG A 113 -14.94 4.47 0.25
N ILE A 114 -14.01 4.14 -0.64
CA ILE A 114 -13.54 2.76 -0.88
C ILE A 114 -12.89 2.18 0.39
N LEU A 115 -12.01 2.94 1.04
CA LEU A 115 -11.34 2.51 2.27
C LEU A 115 -12.33 2.30 3.43
N SER A 116 -13.27 3.22 3.61
CA SER A 116 -14.30 3.12 4.63
C SER A 116 -15.22 1.94 4.41
N GLU A 117 -15.65 1.70 3.17
CA GLU A 117 -16.50 0.56 2.82
C GLU A 117 -15.74 -0.77 3.02
N ALA A 118 -14.46 -0.84 2.62
CA ALA A 118 -13.63 -2.02 2.86
C ALA A 118 -13.50 -2.34 4.35
N SER A 119 -13.26 -1.31 5.19
CA SER A 119 -13.21 -1.44 6.65
C SER A 119 -14.52 -1.94 7.24
N TYR A 120 -15.66 -1.47 6.72
CA TYR A 120 -16.99 -1.88 7.17
C TYR A 120 -17.32 -3.32 6.75
N LEU A 121 -17.04 -3.69 5.51
CA LEU A 121 -17.33 -5.02 4.97
C LEU A 121 -16.45 -6.11 5.57
N ARG A 122 -15.20 -5.79 5.90
CA ARG A 122 -14.20 -6.74 6.37
C ARG A 122 -13.43 -6.16 7.56
N PRO A 123 -14.06 -6.11 8.75
CA PRO A 123 -13.43 -5.62 9.98
C PRO A 123 -12.27 -6.50 10.47
N ASP A 124 -12.11 -7.67 9.91
CA ASP A 124 -11.00 -8.60 10.13
C ASP A 124 -9.74 -8.26 9.33
N LEU A 125 -9.84 -7.43 8.27
CA LEU A 125 -8.71 -7.01 7.47
C LEU A 125 -8.05 -5.75 8.03
N LYS A 126 -6.74 -5.66 7.87
CA LYS A 126 -6.05 -4.38 8.03
C LYS A 126 -6.28 -3.52 6.79
N ILE A 127 -6.69 -2.28 7.00
CA ILE A 127 -6.90 -1.28 5.94
C ILE A 127 -5.69 -0.36 5.90
N LYS A 128 -5.11 -0.20 4.70
CA LYS A 128 -3.88 0.56 4.48
C LYS A 128 -4.03 1.62 3.42
N SER A 129 -3.37 2.76 3.62
CA SER A 129 -3.28 3.80 2.61
C SER A 129 -1.89 4.44 2.55
N SER A 130 -1.64 5.21 1.51
CA SER A 130 -0.37 5.90 1.29
C SER A 130 -0.58 7.33 0.81
N LEU A 131 0.33 8.22 1.26
CA LEU A 131 0.47 9.60 0.82
C LEU A 131 1.84 9.85 0.22
N MET A 132 1.89 10.58 -0.87
CA MET A 132 3.10 11.21 -1.39
C MET A 132 3.17 12.67 -0.92
N VAL A 133 4.35 13.12 -0.53
CA VAL A 133 4.62 14.49 -0.09
C VAL A 133 5.69 15.14 -0.96
N GLY A 134 5.71 16.46 -0.99
CA GLY A 134 6.62 17.25 -1.85
C GLY A 134 5.99 17.76 -3.14
N LEU A 135 4.65 17.73 -3.21
CA LEU A 135 3.85 18.19 -4.35
C LEU A 135 3.30 19.62 -4.17
N GLY A 136 3.54 20.26 -3.01
CA GLY A 136 3.09 21.61 -2.67
C GLY A 136 2.06 21.66 -1.53
N GLU A 137 1.86 20.56 -0.84
CA GLU A 137 1.10 20.51 0.42
C GLU A 137 1.84 21.18 1.57
N THR A 138 1.12 21.61 2.57
CA THR A 138 1.63 22.01 3.87
C THR A 138 1.66 20.84 4.84
N ASP A 139 2.49 20.93 5.88
CA ASP A 139 2.55 19.89 6.92
C ASP A 139 1.19 19.71 7.63
N LEU A 140 0.41 20.79 7.78
CA LEU A 140 -0.93 20.74 8.36
C LEU A 140 -1.91 19.96 7.47
N GLU A 141 -1.86 20.15 6.16
CA GLU A 141 -2.69 19.39 5.21
C GLU A 141 -2.37 17.90 5.23
N VAL A 142 -1.11 17.52 5.43
CA VAL A 142 -0.73 16.10 5.62
C VAL A 142 -1.36 15.55 6.90
N VAL A 143 -1.29 16.30 8.01
CA VAL A 143 -1.92 15.91 9.29
C VAL A 143 -3.43 15.80 9.16
N ASP A 144 -4.09 16.72 8.45
CA ASP A 144 -5.54 16.67 8.21
C ASP A 144 -5.92 15.48 7.32
N ALA A 145 -5.14 15.18 6.28
CA ALA A 145 -5.34 13.98 5.47
C ALA A 145 -5.21 12.69 6.29
N MET A 146 -4.25 12.62 7.22
CA MET A 146 -4.13 11.48 8.15
C MET A 146 -5.38 11.32 9.02
N ARG A 147 -5.96 12.41 9.54
CA ARG A 147 -7.21 12.36 10.33
C ARG A 147 -8.35 11.77 9.50
N LEU A 148 -8.54 12.27 8.27
CA LEU A 148 -9.57 11.75 7.36
C LEU A 148 -9.40 10.26 7.08
N LEU A 149 -8.16 9.81 6.87
CA LEU A 149 -7.85 8.39 6.68
C LEU A 149 -8.16 7.57 7.94
N LYS A 150 -7.81 8.07 9.11
CA LYS A 150 -8.10 7.40 10.38
C LYS A 150 -9.61 7.27 10.61
N ASP A 151 -10.37 8.33 10.34
CA ASP A 151 -11.83 8.35 10.45
C ASP A 151 -12.50 7.39 9.44
N ALA A 152 -11.86 7.14 8.30
CA ALA A 152 -12.27 6.13 7.31
C ALA A 152 -11.90 4.69 7.68
N GLY A 153 -11.32 4.44 8.87
CA GLY A 153 -10.99 3.10 9.36
C GLY A 153 -9.60 2.59 8.92
N VAL A 154 -8.74 3.46 8.40
CA VAL A 154 -7.37 3.07 8.04
C VAL A 154 -6.54 2.82 9.29
N GLN A 155 -5.90 1.66 9.38
CA GLN A 155 -5.02 1.27 10.49
C GLN A 155 -3.54 1.41 10.15
N MET A 156 -3.17 1.29 8.88
CA MET A 156 -1.77 1.32 8.43
C MET A 156 -1.55 2.46 7.45
N ILE A 157 -0.51 3.25 7.64
CA ILE A 157 -0.21 4.38 6.76
C ILE A 157 1.26 4.42 6.34
N THR A 158 1.50 4.75 5.07
CA THR A 158 2.83 5.07 4.57
C THR A 158 2.88 6.47 4.01
N ILE A 159 3.97 7.23 4.30
CA ILE A 159 4.19 8.58 3.79
C ILE A 159 5.58 8.64 3.16
N GLY A 160 5.64 8.89 1.86
CA GLY A 160 6.87 8.90 1.10
C GLY A 160 7.07 10.17 0.26
N GLN A 161 8.32 10.49 -0.07
CA GLN A 161 8.64 11.60 -0.96
C GLN A 161 8.18 11.29 -2.39
N TYR A 162 7.46 12.22 -2.99
CA TYR A 162 7.22 12.21 -4.43
C TYR A 162 8.54 12.38 -5.19
N LEU A 163 8.83 11.45 -6.09
CA LEU A 163 9.97 11.54 -7.00
C LEU A 163 9.43 11.61 -8.42
N ARG A 164 9.81 12.67 -9.15
CA ARG A 164 9.35 12.92 -10.52
C ARG A 164 9.84 11.82 -11.46
N PRO A 165 8.94 11.01 -12.07
CA PRO A 165 9.37 9.90 -12.93
C PRO A 165 9.96 10.34 -14.26
N SER A 166 9.46 11.43 -14.85
CA SER A 166 9.95 12.03 -16.09
C SER A 166 9.54 13.50 -16.19
N ASP A 167 10.07 14.22 -17.19
CA ASP A 167 9.77 15.64 -17.42
C ASP A 167 8.29 15.93 -17.78
N ARG A 168 7.53 14.92 -18.12
CA ARG A 168 6.08 15.03 -18.38
C ARG A 168 5.22 15.02 -17.11
N HIS A 169 5.80 14.62 -15.98
CA HIS A 169 5.13 14.59 -14.68
C HIS A 169 5.33 15.90 -13.92
N LEU A 170 4.54 16.11 -12.88
CA LEU A 170 4.63 17.28 -12.03
C LEU A 170 6.04 17.44 -11.46
N PRO A 171 6.58 18.66 -11.42
CA PRO A 171 7.85 18.90 -10.75
C PRO A 171 7.74 18.64 -9.25
N VAL A 172 8.85 18.25 -8.64
CA VAL A 172 8.94 18.21 -7.18
C VAL A 172 8.90 19.66 -6.69
N HIS A 173 7.94 19.97 -5.82
CA HIS A 173 7.77 21.31 -5.26
C HIS A 173 8.73 21.55 -4.08
N ARG A 174 8.91 20.54 -3.23
CA ARG A 174 9.87 20.56 -2.12
C ARG A 174 10.39 19.16 -1.79
N PHE A 175 11.52 19.11 -1.12
CA PHE A 175 12.01 17.91 -0.43
C PHE A 175 11.86 18.18 1.06
N PRO A 176 10.83 17.61 1.74
CA PRO A 176 10.69 17.73 3.19
C PRO A 176 11.94 17.23 3.91
N GLU A 177 12.33 17.94 4.96
CA GLU A 177 13.43 17.54 5.81
C GLU A 177 13.12 16.22 6.55
N PRO A 178 14.11 15.43 6.94
CA PRO A 178 13.90 14.22 7.74
C PRO A 178 13.07 14.46 9.00
N SER A 179 13.20 15.63 9.62
CA SER A 179 12.41 16.04 10.77
C SER A 179 10.91 16.13 10.50
N SER A 180 10.50 16.51 9.27
CA SER A 180 9.08 16.50 8.89
C SER A 180 8.52 15.08 8.86
N PHE A 181 9.26 14.12 8.30
CA PHE A 181 8.85 12.71 8.32
C PHE A 181 8.74 12.15 9.74
N MET A 182 9.67 12.51 10.63
CA MET A 182 9.62 12.12 12.03
C MET A 182 8.39 12.72 12.73
N MET A 183 8.06 13.98 12.46
CA MET A 183 6.88 14.65 13.00
C MET A 183 5.59 13.98 12.50
N TRP A 184 5.48 13.63 11.21
CA TRP A 184 4.31 12.93 10.67
C TRP A 184 4.18 11.51 11.24
N ASP A 185 5.28 10.77 11.42
CA ASP A 185 5.28 9.46 12.08
C ASP A 185 4.72 9.57 13.51
N GLU A 186 5.25 10.50 14.31
CA GLU A 186 4.79 10.74 15.68
C GLU A 186 3.29 11.13 15.72
N GLN A 187 2.84 11.99 14.82
CA GLN A 187 1.44 12.41 14.75
C GLN A 187 0.54 11.24 14.35
N ALA A 188 0.93 10.43 13.36
CA ALA A 188 0.17 9.26 12.96
C ALA A 188 0.02 8.25 14.12
N ARG A 189 1.10 7.98 14.85
CA ARG A 189 1.06 7.09 16.03
C ARG A 189 0.17 7.66 17.13
N LYS A 190 0.22 8.98 17.40
CA LYS A 190 -0.67 9.65 18.34
C LYS A 190 -2.15 9.60 17.94
N MET A 191 -2.44 9.56 16.64
CA MET A 191 -3.80 9.35 16.10
C MET A 191 -4.28 7.91 16.24
N GLY A 192 -3.40 6.98 16.64
CA GLY A 192 -3.73 5.57 16.84
C GLY A 192 -3.65 4.74 15.54
N PHE A 193 -2.84 5.14 14.55
CA PHE A 193 -2.46 4.20 13.49
C PHE A 193 -1.64 3.06 14.10
N GLU A 194 -1.98 1.83 13.72
CA GLU A 194 -1.38 0.61 14.28
C GLU A 194 0.00 0.34 13.69
N ALA A 195 0.20 0.71 12.40
CA ALA A 195 1.51 0.64 11.76
C ALA A 195 1.76 1.88 10.90
N VAL A 196 2.97 2.43 11.01
CA VAL A 196 3.35 3.69 10.36
C VAL A 196 4.74 3.57 9.75
N ALA A 197 4.86 3.97 8.48
CA ALA A 197 6.17 4.17 7.86
C ALA A 197 6.22 5.53 7.16
N CYS A 198 7.09 6.42 7.65
CA CYS A 198 7.32 7.75 7.11
C CYS A 198 8.79 7.92 6.72
N GLY A 199 9.06 8.36 5.51
CA GLY A 199 10.44 8.62 5.09
C GLY A 199 10.61 8.89 3.61
N PRO A 200 11.73 9.52 3.19
CA PRO A 200 11.94 9.92 1.79
C PRO A 200 11.89 8.76 0.79
N LEU A 201 12.31 7.57 1.20
CA LEU A 201 12.37 6.37 0.35
C LEU A 201 11.22 5.40 0.59
N VAL A 202 10.27 5.76 1.46
CA VAL A 202 9.09 4.94 1.73
C VAL A 202 8.18 4.91 0.49
N ARG A 203 7.60 3.75 0.23
CA ARG A 203 6.57 3.48 -0.80
C ARG A 203 5.43 2.70 -0.17
N SER A 204 4.29 2.62 -0.84
CA SER A 204 3.11 1.89 -0.34
C SER A 204 3.42 0.43 0.03
N SER A 205 4.30 -0.23 -0.71
CA SER A 205 4.75 -1.60 -0.44
C SER A 205 6.00 -1.71 0.44
N TYR A 206 6.49 -0.57 0.99
CA TYR A 206 7.71 -0.57 1.78
C TYR A 206 7.57 -1.45 3.02
N ARG A 207 8.37 -2.54 3.08
CA ARG A 207 8.40 -3.48 4.22
C ARG A 207 7.00 -3.94 4.66
N ALA A 208 6.13 -4.22 3.71
CA ALA A 208 4.71 -4.49 3.96
C ALA A 208 4.50 -5.60 4.99
N GLY A 209 5.28 -6.69 4.96
CA GLY A 209 5.21 -7.76 5.96
C GLY A 209 5.55 -7.27 7.37
N LEU A 210 6.62 -6.48 7.54
CA LEU A 210 6.98 -5.94 8.86
C LEU A 210 5.95 -4.93 9.38
N LEU A 211 5.35 -4.12 8.49
CA LEU A 211 4.26 -3.21 8.84
C LEU A 211 2.99 -3.99 9.25
N PHE A 212 2.73 -5.11 8.60
CA PHE A 212 1.64 -5.99 8.99
C PHE A 212 1.90 -6.60 10.37
N ASP A 213 3.11 -7.12 10.62
CA ASP A 213 3.51 -7.66 11.94
C ASP A 213 3.40 -6.60 13.05
N GLU A 214 3.81 -5.34 12.76
CA GLU A 214 3.63 -4.19 13.67
C GLU A 214 2.15 -3.95 13.98
N SER A 215 1.26 -4.02 12.98
CA SER A 215 -0.18 -3.85 13.18
C SER A 215 -0.84 -4.98 13.98
N GLU A 216 -0.21 -6.15 14.04
CA GLU A 216 -0.61 -7.28 14.89
C GLU A 216 0.03 -7.25 16.28
N GLY A 217 0.74 -6.17 16.62
CA GLY A 217 1.30 -5.93 17.95
C GLY A 217 2.76 -6.36 18.12
N ALA A 218 3.47 -6.67 17.05
CA ALA A 218 4.92 -6.87 17.12
C ALA A 218 5.64 -5.53 17.40
N GLU A 219 6.78 -5.59 18.09
CA GLU A 219 7.58 -4.39 18.34
C GLU A 219 8.08 -3.80 17.01
N PRO A 220 8.03 -2.45 16.85
CA PRO A 220 8.56 -1.80 15.67
C PRO A 220 10.04 -2.12 15.48
N VAL A 221 10.43 -2.58 14.30
CA VAL A 221 11.84 -2.85 13.98
C VAL A 221 12.56 -1.52 13.82
N VAL A 222 13.16 -1.00 14.89
CA VAL A 222 14.00 0.19 14.85
C VAL A 222 15.40 -0.23 14.39
N THR A 223 15.79 0.08 13.17
CA THR A 223 17.21 -0.01 12.76
C THR A 223 17.94 1.25 13.19
N ARG A 224 19.11 1.07 13.79
CA ARG A 224 20.03 2.14 14.12
C ARG A 224 21.14 2.17 13.08
N ASP A 225 21.61 3.35 12.71
CA ASP A 225 22.81 3.52 11.89
C ASP A 225 24.08 3.20 12.68
N SER A 226 25.23 3.27 12.00
CA SER A 226 26.55 3.06 12.62
C SER A 226 26.90 4.10 13.72
N THR A 227 26.08 5.15 13.88
CA THR A 227 26.23 6.18 14.91
C THR A 227 25.27 5.99 16.09
N GLY A 228 24.41 4.98 16.03
CA GLY A 228 23.39 4.69 17.05
C GLY A 228 22.12 5.51 16.93
N SER A 229 22.00 6.38 15.92
CA SER A 229 20.78 7.13 15.63
C SER A 229 19.71 6.23 15.00
N ALA A 230 18.48 6.33 15.51
CA ALA A 230 17.36 5.57 14.95
C ALA A 230 17.09 6.05 13.51
N ILE A 231 17.45 5.25 12.54
CA ILE A 231 16.91 5.35 11.17
C ILE A 231 15.76 4.36 11.13
N SER A 232 14.58 4.80 10.64
CA SER A 232 13.52 3.85 10.32
C SER A 232 14.11 2.84 9.33
N SER A 233 14.30 1.67 9.79
CA SER A 233 15.28 0.68 9.42
C SER A 233 15.20 0.12 8.02
N LEU A 234 16.32 0.14 7.31
CA LEU A 234 16.64 -0.70 6.17
C LEU A 234 17.55 -1.87 6.64
N GLN A 235 16.99 -2.98 7.08
CA GLN A 235 17.70 -4.25 7.05
C GLN A 235 17.24 -5.06 5.85
N ILE A 236 18.12 -5.18 4.86
CA ILE A 236 18.02 -6.22 3.86
C ILE A 236 18.32 -7.53 4.59
N HIS A 237 17.29 -8.34 4.79
CA HIS A 237 17.51 -9.72 5.19
C HIS A 237 18.19 -10.41 4.00
N ARG A 238 19.53 -10.50 4.03
CA ARG A 238 20.24 -11.41 3.14
C ARG A 238 19.99 -12.81 3.69
N PRO A 239 19.43 -13.74 2.93
CA PRO A 239 19.45 -15.13 3.35
C PRO A 239 20.92 -15.50 3.63
N THR A 240 21.18 -16.07 4.79
CA THR A 240 22.48 -16.62 5.11
C THR A 240 22.74 -17.76 4.13
N MET A 241 23.60 -17.52 3.15
CA MET A 241 24.11 -18.60 2.33
C MET A 241 25.03 -19.44 3.20
N ASP A 242 24.76 -20.72 3.29
CA ASP A 242 25.73 -21.69 3.79
C ASP A 242 26.91 -21.76 2.85
N LYS A 243 27.99 -22.41 3.31
CA LYS A 243 29.24 -22.53 2.55
C LYS A 243 29.10 -23.40 1.27
N GLU A 244 27.91 -23.92 0.98
CA GLU A 244 27.61 -24.76 -0.17
C GLU A 244 26.63 -24.11 -1.17
N GLY A 245 26.23 -22.87 -0.95
CA GLY A 245 25.46 -22.04 -1.92
C GLY A 245 23.98 -22.41 -2.06
N LEU A 246 23.43 -23.16 -1.09
CA LEU A 246 22.00 -23.47 -1.02
C LEU A 246 21.30 -22.54 0.00
N ALA A 247 20.22 -21.88 -0.42
CA ALA A 247 19.38 -21.06 0.46
C ALA A 247 18.57 -21.99 1.38
N THR A 248 18.74 -21.82 2.68
CA THR A 248 17.86 -22.40 3.71
C THR A 248 16.84 -21.37 4.18
#